data_8b8d810f52b63717966d1a7bb2157b72
#
_entry.id   8b8d810f52b63717966d1a7bb2157b72
#
_cell.length_a   1.000
_cell.length_b   1.000
_cell.length_c   1.000
_cell.angle_alpha   90.00
_cell.angle_beta   90.00
_cell.angle_gamma   90.00
#
_symmetry.space_group_name_H-M   'P 1'
#
loop_
_entity.id
_entity.type
_entity.pdbx_description
1 polymer ?
#
loop_
_entity_poly.entity_id
_entity_poly.type
_entity_poly.pdbx_seq_one_letter_code
_entity_poly.pdbx_strand_id
1 'polypeptide(L)'
;MGLLDDAIGRLRDVLSIVEDIDLWPPWDAAQTIVDAVAQAVEIATEPPEPEPGNLTAAAAVWRRIATSFERAGDELDACRGAIDTAAWDGDSGDGFRTSMRRLGTRTATVPPAARGVATALDTLAEAMTKARDRHRRADDMLRDNLQLSWGDLRPWELVDFLRGVVEGVVHAIREAIGSYEDARDAVAVARNAIRSAMDEIDLPDELPDSVSPVALVNGWEDEGGPLSGSALEAYDDAFSRLSPAEQQAVRAALAGARSDEEAAWIMAGVASGLSGTALANYLDKLHTMTPAELDDLDPPTDGSYSQPDQTTCGSSSLVMSRMLNDPAYALWMETGYDPETGLTDPRTPEQRFADESLDMHERTNSVTDRDGDLQFPWPEAAGTQPWAVAAEMSSDGGSGVPGQDYEVQIVSASDRADTYDHIASSVEDGHQVPLYVGDSTRPGHVVLVTGSDGDSLTIYDPASGQEQTVSRDDFAKGELGVSGWDEPWFAVTPS
;
A
#
# COMPACT_ATOMS: atom_id res chain seq x y z
N MET A 1 -2.67 -3.50 15.91
CA MET A 1 -2.51 -4.13 17.26
C MET A 1 -1.58 -3.30 18.15
N GLY A 2 -0.47 -2.78 17.63
CA GLY A 2 0.49 -1.98 18.43
C GLY A 2 -0.13 -0.78 19.17
N LEU A 3 -0.99 0.01 18.52
CA LEU A 3 -1.63 1.18 19.14
C LEU A 3 -2.53 0.82 20.34
N LEU A 4 -3.32 -0.26 20.24
CA LEU A 4 -4.16 -0.72 21.35
C LEU A 4 -3.33 -1.26 22.50
N ASP A 5 -2.25 -1.99 22.21
CA ASP A 5 -1.34 -2.52 23.24
C ASP A 5 -0.56 -1.38 23.93
N ASP A 6 -0.17 -0.33 23.19
CA ASP A 6 0.47 0.86 23.77
C ASP A 6 -0.47 1.61 24.73
N ALA A 7 -1.71 1.88 24.30
CA ALA A 7 -2.73 2.52 25.15
C ALA A 7 -2.99 1.71 26.43
N ILE A 8 -3.10 0.37 26.31
CA ILE A 8 -3.25 -0.54 27.44
C ILE A 8 -2.04 -0.45 28.36
N GLY A 9 -0.81 -0.44 27.84
CA GLY A 9 0.43 -0.34 28.59
C GLY A 9 0.49 0.97 29.38
N ARG A 10 0.29 2.09 28.71
CA ARG A 10 0.31 3.44 29.32
C ARG A 10 -0.76 3.60 30.41
N LEU A 11 -1.98 3.10 30.19
CA LEU A 11 -3.04 3.12 31.21
C LEU A 11 -2.72 2.23 32.42
N ARG A 12 -2.05 1.11 32.24
CA ARG A 12 -1.58 0.24 33.34
C ARG A 12 -0.51 0.93 34.18
N ASP A 13 0.38 1.69 33.56
CA ASP A 13 1.38 2.48 34.28
C ASP A 13 0.70 3.55 35.15
N VAL A 14 -0.28 4.28 34.60
CA VAL A 14 -1.07 5.24 35.37
C VAL A 14 -1.86 4.55 36.51
N LEU A 15 -2.45 3.40 36.23
CA LEU A 15 -3.17 2.60 37.23
C LEU A 15 -2.26 2.24 38.41
N SER A 16 -1.03 1.80 38.14
CA SER A 16 -0.05 1.46 39.18
C SER A 16 0.30 2.68 40.07
N ILE A 17 0.43 3.86 39.47
CA ILE A 17 0.67 5.12 40.24
C ILE A 17 -0.49 5.38 41.18
N VAL A 18 -1.74 5.21 40.75
CA VAL A 18 -2.93 5.50 41.57
C VAL A 18 -3.15 4.44 42.63
N GLU A 19 -2.88 3.17 42.36
CA GLU A 19 -3.03 2.07 43.32
C GLU A 19 -2.00 2.15 44.48
N ASP A 20 -0.78 2.63 44.20
CA ASP A 20 0.32 2.72 45.16
C ASP A 20 0.39 4.07 45.90
N ILE A 21 -0.61 4.95 45.70
CA ILE A 21 -0.57 6.31 46.26
C ILE A 21 -0.68 6.31 47.79
N ASP A 22 0.27 6.97 48.44
CA ASP A 22 0.16 7.28 49.86
C ASP A 22 -0.74 8.52 50.05
N LEU A 23 -1.83 8.38 50.80
CA LEU A 23 -2.79 9.45 51.04
C LEU A 23 -2.30 10.48 52.05
N TRP A 24 -1.04 10.38 52.51
CA TRP A 24 -0.46 11.34 53.44
C TRP A 24 0.92 11.84 53.00
N PRO A 25 1.17 13.15 52.88
CA PRO A 25 0.26 14.27 53.15
C PRO A 25 -0.88 14.41 52.11
N PRO A 26 -2.11 14.74 52.54
CA PRO A 26 -3.28 14.66 51.64
C PRO A 26 -3.26 15.68 50.49
N TRP A 27 -2.54 16.77 50.59
CA TRP A 27 -2.40 17.76 49.52
C TRP A 27 -1.48 17.26 48.39
N ASP A 28 -0.42 16.54 48.73
CA ASP A 28 0.49 15.95 47.74
C ASP A 28 -0.20 14.79 47.05
N ALA A 29 -0.94 13.97 47.80
CA ALA A 29 -1.77 12.90 47.24
C ALA A 29 -2.83 13.43 46.27
N ALA A 30 -3.52 14.53 46.62
CA ALA A 30 -4.51 15.16 45.75
C ALA A 30 -3.88 15.62 44.42
N GLN A 31 -2.70 16.23 44.46
CA GLN A 31 -2.00 16.62 43.23
C GLN A 31 -1.61 15.42 42.36
N THR A 32 -1.06 14.38 42.98
CA THR A 32 -0.69 13.14 42.25
C THR A 32 -1.89 12.48 41.58
N ILE A 33 -3.06 12.46 42.26
CA ILE A 33 -4.30 11.94 41.69
C ILE A 33 -4.74 12.77 40.47
N VAL A 34 -4.71 14.12 40.59
CA VAL A 34 -5.08 14.99 39.47
C VAL A 34 -4.17 14.78 38.28
N ASP A 35 -2.87 14.68 38.47
CA ASP A 35 -1.90 14.48 37.41
C ASP A 35 -2.11 13.10 36.76
N ALA A 36 -2.35 12.06 37.54
CA ALA A 36 -2.65 10.72 37.02
C ALA A 36 -3.97 10.66 36.23
N VAL A 37 -5.03 11.33 36.74
CA VAL A 37 -6.31 11.42 35.99
C VAL A 37 -6.15 12.20 34.70
N ALA A 38 -5.41 13.32 34.73
CA ALA A 38 -5.14 14.11 33.54
C ALA A 38 -4.40 13.27 32.46
N GLN A 39 -3.41 12.49 32.87
CA GLN A 39 -2.69 11.58 31.99
C GLN A 39 -3.59 10.45 31.48
N ALA A 40 -4.43 9.86 32.32
CA ALA A 40 -5.40 8.84 31.89
C ALA A 40 -6.42 9.40 30.88
N VAL A 41 -6.90 10.63 31.08
CA VAL A 41 -7.80 11.32 30.15
C VAL A 41 -7.11 11.57 28.81
N GLU A 42 -5.84 12.00 28.82
CA GLU A 42 -5.07 12.20 27.58
C GLU A 42 -4.96 10.91 26.76
N ILE A 43 -4.61 9.78 27.42
CA ILE A 43 -4.54 8.47 26.77
C ILE A 43 -5.93 8.02 26.28
N ALA A 44 -6.97 8.23 27.09
CA ALA A 44 -8.35 7.86 26.78
C ALA A 44 -9.09 8.89 25.89
N THR A 45 -8.41 9.84 25.28
CA THR A 45 -9.03 10.80 24.37
C THR A 45 -9.40 10.13 23.03
N GLU A 46 -8.64 9.14 22.60
CA GLU A 46 -8.85 8.44 21.34
C GLU A 46 -9.62 7.13 21.57
N PRO A 47 -10.83 7.00 20.98
CA PRO A 47 -11.59 5.77 21.12
C PRO A 47 -10.91 4.61 20.37
N PRO A 48 -11.14 3.34 20.82
CA PRO A 48 -10.55 2.19 20.14
C PRO A 48 -10.89 2.14 18.65
N GLU A 49 -9.88 1.89 17.83
CA GLU A 49 -9.96 1.67 16.38
C GLU A 49 -10.09 0.15 16.08
N PRO A 50 -10.70 -0.24 14.93
CA PRO A 50 -11.28 0.57 13.85
C PRO A 50 -12.71 1.07 14.13
N GLU A 51 -13.15 2.07 13.35
CA GLU A 51 -14.49 2.64 13.49
C GLU A 51 -15.58 1.67 12.98
N PRO A 52 -16.67 1.43 13.75
CA PRO A 52 -17.73 0.47 13.36
C PRO A 52 -18.40 0.76 12.02
N GLY A 53 -18.54 2.06 11.67
CA GLY A 53 -19.15 2.48 10.41
C GLY A 53 -18.35 2.00 9.19
N ASN A 54 -17.02 2.12 9.24
CA ASN A 54 -16.13 1.69 8.17
C ASN A 54 -16.18 0.16 8.00
N LEU A 55 -16.24 -0.59 9.10
CA LEU A 55 -16.37 -2.04 9.06
C LEU A 55 -17.68 -2.50 8.42
N THR A 56 -18.79 -1.82 8.75
CA THR A 56 -20.09 -2.12 8.14
C THR A 56 -20.11 -1.80 6.64
N ALA A 57 -19.45 -0.70 6.23
CA ALA A 57 -19.30 -0.35 4.82
C ALA A 57 -18.47 -1.41 4.07
N ALA A 58 -17.36 -1.85 4.65
CA ALA A 58 -16.53 -2.94 4.10
C ALA A 58 -17.33 -4.25 3.98
N ALA A 59 -18.11 -4.64 5.00
CA ALA A 59 -18.99 -5.80 4.94
C ALA A 59 -19.99 -5.74 3.78
N ALA A 60 -20.52 -4.54 3.49
CA ALA A 60 -21.42 -4.33 2.35
C ALA A 60 -20.72 -4.52 0.99
N VAL A 61 -19.43 -4.14 0.87
CA VAL A 61 -18.62 -4.40 -0.33
C VAL A 61 -18.47 -5.91 -0.55
N TRP A 62 -18.07 -6.65 0.47
CA TRP A 62 -17.91 -8.11 0.39
C TRP A 62 -19.21 -8.84 0.00
N ARG A 63 -20.38 -8.35 0.46
CA ARG A 63 -21.67 -8.89 0.00
C ARG A 63 -21.93 -8.62 -1.47
N ARG A 64 -21.53 -7.44 -1.98
CA ARG A 64 -21.63 -7.15 -3.42
C ARG A 64 -20.73 -8.06 -4.25
N ILE A 65 -19.49 -8.30 -3.78
CA ILE A 65 -18.58 -9.27 -4.40
C ILE A 65 -19.24 -10.64 -4.49
N ALA A 66 -19.79 -11.16 -3.38
CA ALA A 66 -20.50 -12.43 -3.39
C ALA A 66 -21.61 -12.49 -4.45
N THR A 67 -22.44 -11.43 -4.53
CA THR A 67 -23.54 -11.35 -5.49
C THR A 67 -23.04 -11.27 -6.94
N SER A 68 -21.92 -10.57 -7.20
CA SER A 68 -21.33 -10.47 -8.53
C SER A 68 -20.79 -11.82 -9.00
N PHE A 69 -20.12 -12.55 -8.14
CA PHE A 69 -19.63 -13.90 -8.46
C PHE A 69 -20.75 -14.93 -8.63
N GLU A 70 -21.87 -14.83 -7.91
CA GLU A 70 -23.06 -15.65 -8.17
C GLU A 70 -23.61 -15.40 -9.55
N ARG A 71 -23.73 -14.12 -9.95
CA ARG A 71 -24.19 -13.76 -11.28
C ARG A 71 -23.24 -14.26 -12.37
N ALA A 72 -21.93 -14.10 -12.16
CA ALA A 72 -20.93 -14.62 -13.10
C ALA A 72 -21.02 -16.15 -13.23
N GLY A 73 -21.24 -16.86 -12.12
CA GLY A 73 -21.50 -18.32 -12.14
C GLY A 73 -22.74 -18.70 -12.94
N ASP A 74 -23.84 -17.97 -12.76
CA ASP A 74 -25.08 -18.19 -13.54
C ASP A 74 -24.85 -17.95 -15.05
N GLU A 75 -24.09 -16.92 -15.41
CA GLU A 75 -23.73 -16.61 -16.79
C GLU A 75 -22.82 -17.68 -17.41
N LEU A 76 -21.84 -18.19 -16.66
CA LEU A 76 -20.98 -19.32 -17.07
C LEU A 76 -21.81 -20.59 -17.30
N ASP A 77 -22.77 -20.88 -16.44
CA ASP A 77 -23.67 -22.03 -16.61
C ASP A 77 -24.59 -21.87 -17.82
N ALA A 78 -25.06 -20.66 -18.08
CA ALA A 78 -25.84 -20.35 -19.27
C ALA A 78 -25.01 -20.52 -20.58
N CYS A 79 -23.76 -20.00 -20.59
CA CYS A 79 -22.84 -20.18 -21.72
C CYS A 79 -22.53 -21.66 -21.94
N ARG A 80 -22.27 -22.41 -20.88
CA ARG A 80 -22.03 -23.87 -20.98
C ARG A 80 -23.23 -24.62 -21.54
N GLY A 81 -24.44 -24.23 -21.17
CA GLY A 81 -25.67 -24.81 -21.70
C GLY A 81 -25.93 -24.46 -23.19
N ALA A 82 -25.48 -23.30 -23.64
CA ALA A 82 -25.62 -22.86 -25.03
C ALA A 82 -24.62 -23.54 -25.98
N ILE A 83 -23.46 -24.00 -25.50
CA ILE A 83 -22.41 -24.67 -26.27
C ILE A 83 -22.43 -26.14 -25.90
N ASP A 84 -23.44 -26.84 -26.39
CA ASP A 84 -23.57 -28.27 -26.25
C ASP A 84 -22.71 -29.05 -27.30
N THR A 85 -22.68 -30.38 -27.18
CA THR A 85 -21.94 -31.25 -28.06
C THR A 85 -22.45 -31.21 -29.52
N ALA A 86 -23.66 -30.73 -29.75
CA ALA A 86 -24.22 -30.56 -31.08
C ALA A 86 -23.74 -29.26 -31.76
N ALA A 87 -23.39 -28.24 -30.94
CA ALA A 87 -22.89 -26.97 -31.44
C ALA A 87 -21.37 -27.00 -31.71
N TRP A 88 -20.60 -27.76 -30.87
CA TRP A 88 -19.14 -27.86 -30.98
C TRP A 88 -18.67 -29.25 -30.57
N ASP A 89 -18.38 -30.13 -31.58
CA ASP A 89 -17.92 -31.50 -31.38
C ASP A 89 -16.38 -31.62 -31.52
N GLY A 90 -15.80 -32.66 -30.87
CA GLY A 90 -14.38 -32.99 -30.94
C GLY A 90 -13.56 -32.49 -29.73
N ASP A 91 -12.24 -32.79 -29.75
CA ASP A 91 -11.32 -32.61 -28.64
C ASP A 91 -11.26 -31.15 -28.11
N SER A 92 -11.33 -30.18 -29.03
CA SER A 92 -11.33 -28.75 -28.64
C SER A 92 -12.63 -28.36 -27.93
N GLY A 93 -13.80 -28.86 -28.37
CA GLY A 93 -15.09 -28.66 -27.70
C GLY A 93 -15.11 -29.30 -26.30
N ASP A 94 -14.51 -30.50 -26.16
CA ASP A 94 -14.38 -31.19 -24.89
C ASP A 94 -13.40 -30.45 -23.92
N GLY A 95 -12.31 -29.92 -24.45
CA GLY A 95 -11.36 -29.09 -23.72
C GLY A 95 -12.05 -27.82 -23.17
N PHE A 96 -12.77 -27.11 -24.04
CA PHE A 96 -13.53 -25.91 -23.64
C PHE A 96 -14.55 -26.21 -22.52
N ARG A 97 -15.38 -27.25 -22.69
CA ARG A 97 -16.37 -27.65 -21.66
C ARG A 97 -15.72 -28.05 -20.34
N THR A 98 -14.51 -28.62 -20.39
CA THR A 98 -13.75 -28.99 -19.20
C THR A 98 -13.21 -27.75 -18.49
N SER A 99 -12.67 -26.78 -19.22
CA SER A 99 -12.19 -25.51 -18.70
C SER A 99 -13.33 -24.69 -18.06
N MET A 100 -14.47 -24.59 -18.75
CA MET A 100 -15.66 -23.92 -18.24
C MET A 100 -16.20 -24.57 -16.95
N ARG A 101 -16.12 -25.90 -16.85
CA ARG A 101 -16.49 -26.59 -15.57
C ARG A 101 -15.53 -26.27 -14.44
N ARG A 102 -14.21 -26.25 -14.71
CA ARG A 102 -13.21 -25.90 -13.71
C ARG A 102 -13.40 -24.46 -13.21
N LEU A 103 -13.59 -23.54 -14.15
CA LEU A 103 -13.87 -22.13 -13.83
C LEU A 103 -15.13 -22.00 -12.97
N GLY A 104 -16.24 -22.62 -13.37
CA GLY A 104 -17.50 -22.60 -12.60
C GLY A 104 -17.37 -23.23 -11.21
N THR A 105 -16.54 -24.28 -11.04
CA THR A 105 -16.29 -24.87 -9.72
C THR A 105 -15.50 -23.92 -8.83
N ARG A 106 -14.48 -23.24 -9.37
CA ARG A 106 -13.64 -22.28 -8.62
C ARG A 106 -14.44 -21.02 -8.27
N THR A 107 -15.13 -20.42 -9.21
CA THR A 107 -15.96 -19.24 -8.94
C THR A 107 -17.04 -19.49 -7.89
N ALA A 108 -17.54 -20.71 -7.79
CA ALA A 108 -18.54 -21.11 -6.79
C ALA A 108 -18.03 -21.10 -5.34
N THR A 109 -16.71 -21.10 -5.10
CA THR A 109 -16.13 -21.03 -3.76
C THR A 109 -16.08 -19.58 -3.22
N VAL A 110 -16.06 -18.58 -4.10
CA VAL A 110 -15.93 -17.17 -3.74
C VAL A 110 -17.15 -16.61 -2.99
N PRO A 111 -18.42 -16.83 -3.42
CA PRO A 111 -19.57 -16.26 -2.73
C PRO A 111 -19.70 -16.64 -1.26
N PRO A 112 -19.55 -17.93 -0.84
CA PRO A 112 -19.61 -18.29 0.58
C PRO A 112 -18.45 -17.66 1.37
N ALA A 113 -17.23 -17.64 0.84
CA ALA A 113 -16.08 -17.02 1.47
C ALA A 113 -16.29 -15.49 1.65
N ALA A 114 -16.70 -14.79 0.61
CA ALA A 114 -17.00 -13.36 0.67
C ALA A 114 -18.10 -13.03 1.70
N ARG A 115 -19.12 -13.88 1.84
CA ARG A 115 -20.14 -13.75 2.91
C ARG A 115 -19.56 -14.04 4.29
N GLY A 116 -18.61 -14.97 4.40
CA GLY A 116 -17.87 -15.26 5.62
C GLY A 116 -17.11 -14.03 6.11
N VAL A 117 -16.36 -13.38 5.20
CA VAL A 117 -15.66 -12.13 5.49
C VAL A 117 -16.63 -11.02 5.91
N ALA A 118 -17.73 -10.82 5.17
CA ALA A 118 -18.75 -9.83 5.53
C ALA A 118 -19.33 -10.07 6.94
N THR A 119 -19.59 -11.32 7.30
CA THR A 119 -20.10 -11.68 8.63
C THR A 119 -19.06 -11.41 9.72
N ALA A 120 -17.80 -11.70 9.47
CA ALA A 120 -16.71 -11.39 10.40
C ALA A 120 -16.56 -9.90 10.66
N LEU A 121 -16.67 -9.08 9.60
CA LEU A 121 -16.63 -7.61 9.70
C LEU A 121 -17.84 -7.03 10.45
N ASP A 122 -19.06 -7.55 10.23
CA ASP A 122 -20.24 -7.13 11.02
C ASP A 122 -20.09 -7.48 12.49
N THR A 123 -19.60 -8.68 12.78
CA THR A 123 -19.36 -9.13 14.16
C THR A 123 -18.31 -8.23 14.85
N LEU A 124 -17.27 -7.86 14.11
CA LEU A 124 -16.27 -6.90 14.59
C LEU A 124 -16.89 -5.51 14.83
N ALA A 125 -17.72 -5.01 13.90
CA ALA A 125 -18.41 -3.72 14.06
C ALA A 125 -19.28 -3.66 15.31
N GLU A 126 -20.00 -4.74 15.62
CA GLU A 126 -20.79 -4.83 16.84
C GLU A 126 -19.91 -4.85 18.11
N ALA A 127 -18.81 -5.59 18.09
CA ALA A 127 -17.87 -5.66 19.20
C ALA A 127 -17.19 -4.30 19.43
N MET A 128 -16.75 -3.62 18.35
CA MET A 128 -16.16 -2.29 18.41
C MET A 128 -17.16 -1.24 18.91
N THR A 129 -18.44 -1.34 18.56
CA THR A 129 -19.48 -0.46 19.11
C THR A 129 -19.55 -0.60 20.63
N LYS A 130 -19.55 -1.84 21.15
CA LYS A 130 -19.57 -2.11 22.60
C LYS A 130 -18.30 -1.60 23.31
N ALA A 131 -17.13 -1.83 22.69
CA ALA A 131 -15.85 -1.37 23.22
C ALA A 131 -15.82 0.18 23.30
N ARG A 132 -16.27 0.87 22.25
CA ARG A 132 -16.35 2.34 22.22
C ARG A 132 -17.40 2.89 23.19
N ASP A 133 -18.49 2.20 23.42
CA ASP A 133 -19.48 2.58 24.43
C ASP A 133 -18.92 2.44 25.86
N ARG A 134 -18.15 1.37 26.12
CA ARG A 134 -17.43 1.18 27.37
C ARG A 134 -16.37 2.27 27.56
N HIS A 135 -15.63 2.56 26.51
CA HIS A 135 -14.61 3.60 26.48
C HIS A 135 -15.19 4.98 26.82
N ARG A 136 -16.30 5.38 26.18
CA ARG A 136 -16.97 6.65 26.49
C ARG A 136 -17.36 6.76 27.97
N ARG A 137 -17.93 5.68 28.53
CA ARG A 137 -18.29 5.68 29.97
C ARG A 137 -17.06 5.85 30.85
N ALA A 138 -15.95 5.22 30.51
CA ALA A 138 -14.68 5.36 31.23
C ALA A 138 -14.13 6.80 31.13
N ASP A 139 -14.13 7.41 29.96
CA ASP A 139 -13.71 8.80 29.74
C ASP A 139 -14.59 9.78 30.53
N ASP A 140 -15.92 9.61 30.50
CA ASP A 140 -16.86 10.42 31.30
C ASP A 140 -16.54 10.32 32.80
N MET A 141 -16.32 9.10 33.32
CA MET A 141 -15.95 8.88 34.72
C MET A 141 -14.59 9.54 35.07
N LEU A 142 -13.62 9.47 34.18
CA LEU A 142 -12.32 10.14 34.40
C LEU A 142 -12.48 11.65 34.44
N ARG A 143 -13.22 12.24 33.50
CA ARG A 143 -13.47 13.69 33.43
C ARG A 143 -14.26 14.21 34.62
N ASP A 144 -15.23 13.46 35.10
CA ASP A 144 -15.99 13.83 36.30
C ASP A 144 -15.09 13.92 37.52
N ASN A 145 -14.07 13.06 37.64
CA ASN A 145 -13.07 13.11 38.72
C ASN A 145 -12.12 14.31 38.61
N LEU A 146 -11.94 14.96 37.45
CA LEU A 146 -11.18 16.19 37.29
C LEU A 146 -11.93 17.44 37.82
N GLN A 147 -13.25 17.38 37.96
CA GLN A 147 -14.10 18.51 38.33
C GLN A 147 -14.33 18.61 39.86
N LEU A 148 -13.72 17.72 40.63
CA LEU A 148 -13.89 17.66 42.07
C LEU A 148 -13.23 18.89 42.76
N SER A 149 -13.96 19.52 43.72
CA SER A 149 -13.47 20.63 44.52
C SER A 149 -13.30 20.18 45.98
N TRP A 150 -12.08 20.30 46.50
CA TRP A 150 -11.70 19.90 47.88
C TRP A 150 -11.12 21.00 48.75
N GLY A 151 -11.17 22.25 48.27
CA GLY A 151 -10.45 23.38 48.90
C GLY A 151 -10.90 23.71 50.33
N ASP A 152 -12.10 23.33 50.76
CA ASP A 152 -12.69 23.66 52.07
C ASP A 152 -12.65 22.49 53.06
N LEU A 153 -12.06 21.34 52.69
CA LEU A 153 -12.02 20.14 53.52
C LEU A 153 -10.86 20.23 54.57
N ARG A 154 -11.11 19.70 55.79
CA ARG A 154 -10.05 19.51 56.77
C ARG A 154 -9.16 18.32 56.35
N PRO A 155 -7.87 18.27 56.81
CA PRO A 155 -6.93 17.24 56.32
C PRO A 155 -7.45 15.78 56.46
N TRP A 156 -8.15 15.45 57.53
CA TRP A 156 -8.70 14.09 57.73
C TRP A 156 -9.98 13.86 56.92
N GLU A 157 -10.77 14.86 56.63
CA GLU A 157 -11.93 14.80 55.72
C GLU A 157 -11.45 14.64 54.29
N LEU A 158 -10.33 15.30 53.97
CA LEU A 158 -9.70 15.16 52.63
C LEU A 158 -9.15 13.74 52.40
N VAL A 159 -8.54 13.09 53.41
CA VAL A 159 -8.07 11.70 53.27
C VAL A 159 -9.21 10.76 52.96
N ASP A 160 -10.34 10.85 53.67
CA ASP A 160 -11.51 9.98 53.39
C ASP A 160 -12.15 10.29 52.04
N PHE A 161 -12.19 11.57 51.66
CA PHE A 161 -12.63 11.99 50.32
C PHE A 161 -11.72 11.46 49.22
N LEU A 162 -10.38 11.62 49.36
CA LEU A 162 -9.42 11.13 48.37
C LEU A 162 -9.45 9.61 48.20
N ARG A 163 -9.75 8.85 49.28
CA ARG A 163 -9.93 7.40 49.18
C ARG A 163 -11.06 7.04 48.24
N GLY A 164 -12.21 7.73 48.35
CA GLY A 164 -13.34 7.53 47.43
C GLY A 164 -13.00 7.94 45.97
N VAL A 165 -12.22 9.02 45.79
CA VAL A 165 -11.75 9.45 44.48
C VAL A 165 -10.79 8.41 43.87
N VAL A 166 -9.82 7.90 44.62
CA VAL A 166 -8.92 6.82 44.17
C VAL A 166 -9.68 5.59 43.70
N GLU A 167 -10.66 5.14 44.50
CA GLU A 167 -11.51 3.99 44.09
C GLU A 167 -12.24 4.28 42.79
N GLY A 168 -12.80 5.47 42.60
CA GLY A 168 -13.49 5.88 41.37
C GLY A 168 -12.54 5.96 40.18
N VAL A 169 -11.35 6.53 40.34
CA VAL A 169 -10.32 6.66 39.32
C VAL A 169 -9.79 5.26 38.90
N VAL A 170 -9.45 4.41 39.86
CA VAL A 170 -9.02 3.03 39.61
C VAL A 170 -10.07 2.28 38.81
N HIS A 171 -11.36 2.44 39.18
CA HIS A 171 -12.45 1.80 38.42
C HIS A 171 -12.53 2.33 37.00
N ALA A 172 -12.47 3.64 36.79
CA ALA A 172 -12.54 4.25 35.48
C ALA A 172 -11.35 3.85 34.57
N ILE A 173 -10.12 3.85 35.10
CA ILE A 173 -8.93 3.40 34.36
C ILE A 173 -9.06 1.90 33.95
N ARG A 174 -9.53 1.05 34.85
CA ARG A 174 -9.77 -0.37 34.54
C ARG A 174 -10.84 -0.55 33.47
N GLU A 175 -11.90 0.26 33.47
CA GLU A 175 -12.92 0.26 32.41
C GLU A 175 -12.34 0.73 31.08
N ALA A 176 -11.46 1.75 31.08
CA ALA A 176 -10.76 2.19 29.89
C ALA A 176 -9.83 1.09 29.33
N ILE A 177 -8.99 0.49 30.17
CA ILE A 177 -8.15 -0.67 29.78
C ILE A 177 -9.01 -1.78 29.17
N GLY A 178 -10.08 -2.17 29.86
CA GLY A 178 -10.98 -3.23 29.38
C GLY A 178 -11.63 -2.89 28.04
N SER A 179 -11.88 -1.63 27.72
CA SER A 179 -12.41 -1.25 26.40
C SER A 179 -11.40 -1.49 25.27
N TYR A 180 -10.13 -1.19 25.50
CA TYR A 180 -9.07 -1.48 24.51
C TYR A 180 -8.77 -3.00 24.43
N GLU A 181 -8.83 -3.73 25.54
CA GLU A 181 -8.68 -5.19 25.54
C GLU A 181 -9.83 -5.85 24.77
N ASP A 182 -11.08 -5.43 24.98
CA ASP A 182 -12.25 -5.91 24.25
C ASP A 182 -12.10 -5.65 22.72
N ALA A 183 -11.60 -4.46 22.34
CA ALA A 183 -11.34 -4.11 20.94
C ALA A 183 -10.24 -4.97 20.34
N ARG A 184 -9.10 -5.13 21.01
CA ARG A 184 -7.97 -5.96 20.57
C ARG A 184 -8.38 -7.40 20.34
N ASP A 185 -9.11 -7.97 21.30
CA ASP A 185 -9.56 -9.36 21.23
C ASP A 185 -10.58 -9.57 20.10
N ALA A 186 -11.47 -8.60 19.88
CA ALA A 186 -12.41 -8.60 18.76
C ALA A 186 -11.70 -8.57 17.40
N VAL A 187 -10.68 -7.72 17.25
CA VAL A 187 -9.84 -7.65 16.03
C VAL A 187 -9.14 -8.99 15.78
N ALA A 188 -8.58 -9.62 16.82
CA ALA A 188 -7.93 -10.92 16.69
C ALA A 188 -8.91 -12.03 16.24
N VAL A 189 -10.12 -12.04 16.78
CA VAL A 189 -11.17 -12.99 16.37
C VAL A 189 -11.58 -12.77 14.93
N ALA A 190 -11.85 -11.52 14.54
CA ALA A 190 -12.26 -11.17 13.18
C ALA A 190 -11.17 -11.53 12.15
N ARG A 191 -9.91 -11.23 12.44
CA ARG A 191 -8.77 -11.59 11.57
C ARG A 191 -8.71 -13.09 11.32
N ASN A 192 -8.88 -13.91 12.36
CA ASN A 192 -8.87 -15.35 12.20
C ASN A 192 -10.08 -15.88 11.40
N ALA A 193 -11.26 -15.28 11.60
CA ALA A 193 -12.46 -15.62 10.84
C ALA A 193 -12.34 -15.23 9.36
N ILE A 194 -11.77 -14.06 9.07
CA ILE A 194 -11.49 -13.61 7.70
C ILE A 194 -10.50 -14.55 7.03
N ARG A 195 -9.39 -14.88 7.70
CA ARG A 195 -8.39 -15.80 7.16
C ARG A 195 -9.03 -17.16 6.85
N SER A 196 -9.80 -17.74 7.79
CA SER A 196 -10.49 -19.00 7.53
C SER A 196 -11.47 -18.92 6.35
N ALA A 197 -12.16 -17.81 6.18
CA ALA A 197 -13.07 -17.63 5.05
C ALA A 197 -12.29 -17.52 3.71
N MET A 198 -11.14 -16.85 3.71
CA MET A 198 -10.28 -16.74 2.53
C MET A 198 -9.63 -18.09 2.17
N ASP A 199 -9.25 -18.90 3.15
CA ASP A 199 -8.71 -20.25 2.96
C ASP A 199 -9.73 -21.21 2.30
N GLU A 200 -11.03 -20.88 2.32
CA GLU A 200 -12.07 -21.66 1.65
C GLU A 200 -12.16 -21.38 0.13
N ILE A 201 -11.49 -20.33 -0.35
CA ILE A 201 -11.45 -20.02 -1.77
C ILE A 201 -10.46 -20.98 -2.44
N ASP A 202 -10.95 -21.81 -3.36
CA ASP A 202 -10.13 -22.73 -4.14
C ASP A 202 -9.41 -21.93 -5.26
N LEU A 203 -8.37 -21.22 -4.85
CA LEU A 203 -7.45 -20.57 -5.78
C LEU A 203 -6.43 -21.62 -6.26
N PRO A 204 -5.92 -21.54 -7.50
CA PRO A 204 -4.79 -22.36 -7.93
C PRO A 204 -3.60 -22.11 -6.99
N ASP A 205 -2.84 -23.16 -6.66
CA ASP A 205 -1.60 -23.05 -5.87
C ASP A 205 -0.53 -22.14 -6.53
N GLU A 206 -0.74 -21.79 -7.78
CA GLU A 206 0.02 -20.85 -8.59
C GLU A 206 -1.01 -19.91 -9.26
N LEU A 207 -1.57 -18.95 -8.51
CA LEU A 207 -1.97 -17.71 -9.15
C LEU A 207 -0.68 -16.94 -9.35
N PRO A 208 -0.31 -16.55 -10.56
CA PRO A 208 0.71 -15.53 -10.75
C PRO A 208 0.27 -14.31 -9.92
N ASP A 209 1.21 -13.64 -9.24
CA ASP A 209 0.96 -12.49 -8.37
C ASP A 209 0.27 -11.32 -9.10
N SER A 210 0.07 -11.47 -10.41
CA SER A 210 -0.73 -10.57 -11.24
C SER A 210 -1.58 -11.36 -12.23
N VAL A 211 -2.89 -11.44 -12.00
CA VAL A 211 -3.82 -11.97 -13.00
C VAL A 211 -4.53 -10.81 -13.68
N SER A 212 -4.18 -10.56 -14.95
CA SER A 212 -4.95 -9.66 -15.79
C SER A 212 -6.40 -10.15 -15.90
N PRO A 213 -7.44 -9.29 -15.75
CA PRO A 213 -8.83 -9.68 -16.03
C PRO A 213 -9.01 -10.30 -17.40
N VAL A 214 -8.19 -9.92 -18.37
CA VAL A 214 -8.16 -10.50 -19.71
C VAL A 214 -7.61 -11.94 -19.68
N ALA A 215 -6.58 -12.22 -18.86
CA ALA A 215 -6.06 -13.57 -18.65
C ALA A 215 -7.11 -14.48 -18.00
N LEU A 216 -7.90 -13.99 -17.04
CA LEU A 216 -9.03 -14.73 -16.45
C LEU A 216 -10.11 -15.06 -17.49
N VAL A 217 -10.41 -14.13 -18.39
CA VAL A 217 -11.42 -14.31 -19.45
C VAL A 217 -10.94 -15.30 -20.53
N ASN A 218 -9.66 -15.28 -20.85
CA ASN A 218 -9.09 -16.09 -21.94
C ASN A 218 -8.39 -17.38 -21.47
N GLY A 219 -8.29 -17.60 -20.15
CA GLY A 219 -7.69 -18.80 -19.55
C GLY A 219 -6.17 -18.88 -19.77
N TRP A 220 -5.50 -17.74 -19.84
CA TRP A 220 -4.06 -17.63 -20.02
C TRP A 220 -3.31 -17.95 -18.73
N GLU A 221 -2.31 -18.79 -18.83
CA GLU A 221 -1.29 -18.98 -17.79
C GLU A 221 -0.14 -18.03 -18.16
N ASP A 222 -0.06 -16.87 -17.52
CA ASP A 222 1.02 -15.92 -17.76
C ASP A 222 2.02 -15.90 -16.59
N GLU A 223 3.31 -16.01 -16.92
CA GLU A 223 4.42 -15.82 -16.01
C GLU A 223 4.85 -14.34 -16.04
N GLY A 224 4.07 -13.46 -15.41
CA GLY A 224 4.50 -12.09 -15.17
C GLY A 224 3.96 -11.04 -16.13
N GLY A 225 2.68 -10.76 -16.05
CA GLY A 225 2.12 -9.55 -16.68
C GLY A 225 2.57 -8.27 -15.93
N PRO A 226 2.62 -7.11 -16.63
CA PRO A 226 3.09 -5.83 -16.05
C PRO A 226 2.14 -5.22 -15.02
N LEU A 227 1.06 -5.89 -14.60
CA LEU A 227 0.09 -5.37 -13.66
C LEU A 227 0.09 -6.17 -12.35
N SER A 228 0.43 -5.51 -11.24
CA SER A 228 0.24 -6.00 -9.87
C SER A 228 -1.25 -6.00 -9.48
N GLY A 229 -1.60 -6.64 -8.35
CA GLY A 229 -2.98 -6.61 -7.82
C GLY A 229 -3.48 -5.18 -7.55
N SER A 230 -2.62 -4.28 -7.08
CA SER A 230 -2.91 -2.86 -6.90
C SER A 230 -3.17 -2.14 -8.22
N ALA A 231 -2.46 -2.50 -9.29
CA ALA A 231 -2.69 -1.94 -10.63
C ALA A 231 -4.04 -2.36 -11.22
N LEU A 232 -4.54 -3.55 -10.88
CA LEU A 232 -5.88 -4.01 -11.29
C LEU A 232 -7.00 -3.23 -10.58
N GLU A 233 -6.85 -2.93 -9.28
CA GLU A 233 -7.79 -2.07 -8.55
C GLU A 233 -7.77 -0.64 -9.13
N ALA A 234 -6.59 -0.10 -9.41
CA ALA A 234 -6.43 1.20 -10.05
C ALA A 234 -7.06 1.24 -11.46
N TYR A 235 -6.95 0.14 -12.25
CA TYR A 235 -7.63 0.02 -13.54
C TYR A 235 -9.16 0.10 -13.40
N ASP A 236 -9.75 -0.68 -12.50
CA ASP A 236 -11.21 -0.70 -12.31
C ASP A 236 -11.74 0.67 -11.89
N ASP A 237 -11.05 1.34 -10.98
CA ASP A 237 -11.38 2.68 -10.52
C ASP A 237 -11.24 3.71 -11.64
N ALA A 238 -10.14 3.72 -12.37
CA ALA A 238 -9.89 4.64 -13.47
C ALA A 238 -10.88 4.39 -14.63
N PHE A 239 -11.09 3.12 -15.01
CA PHE A 239 -12.03 2.73 -16.05
C PHE A 239 -13.47 3.19 -15.72
N SER A 240 -13.88 3.10 -14.46
CA SER A 240 -15.22 3.56 -14.03
C SER A 240 -15.42 5.07 -14.19
N ARG A 241 -14.36 5.86 -14.14
CA ARG A 241 -14.36 7.32 -14.31
C ARG A 241 -14.36 7.79 -15.78
N LEU A 242 -13.96 6.91 -16.71
CA LEU A 242 -13.97 7.21 -18.13
C LEU A 242 -15.40 7.46 -18.66
N SER A 243 -15.52 8.31 -19.65
CA SER A 243 -16.79 8.50 -20.37
C SER A 243 -17.24 7.20 -21.06
N PRO A 244 -18.54 7.02 -21.34
CA PRO A 244 -19.03 5.83 -22.06
C PRO A 244 -18.34 5.59 -23.40
N ALA A 245 -17.93 6.66 -24.10
CA ALA A 245 -17.23 6.54 -25.37
C ALA A 245 -15.80 6.02 -25.20
N GLU A 246 -15.09 6.51 -24.18
CA GLU A 246 -13.74 6.03 -23.83
C GLU A 246 -13.77 4.59 -23.32
N GLN A 247 -14.74 4.24 -22.44
CA GLN A 247 -14.92 2.86 -22.01
C GLN A 247 -15.18 1.91 -23.19
N GLN A 248 -15.93 2.36 -24.20
CA GLN A 248 -16.14 1.58 -25.41
C GLN A 248 -14.86 1.46 -26.23
N ALA A 249 -14.05 2.50 -26.34
CA ALA A 249 -12.76 2.47 -27.03
C ALA A 249 -11.78 1.51 -26.35
N VAL A 250 -11.67 1.56 -25.02
CA VAL A 250 -10.84 0.62 -24.24
C VAL A 250 -11.29 -0.82 -24.43
N ARG A 251 -12.60 -1.11 -24.33
CA ARG A 251 -13.12 -2.46 -24.57
C ARG A 251 -12.86 -2.94 -26.00
N ALA A 252 -12.94 -2.05 -26.98
CA ALA A 252 -12.64 -2.38 -28.36
C ALA A 252 -11.13 -2.64 -28.56
N ALA A 253 -10.26 -1.86 -27.92
CA ALA A 253 -8.82 -2.06 -27.94
C ALA A 253 -8.44 -3.41 -27.30
N LEU A 254 -8.97 -3.72 -26.11
CA LEU A 254 -8.76 -5.01 -25.44
C LEU A 254 -9.26 -6.19 -26.26
N ALA A 255 -10.44 -6.08 -26.87
CA ALA A 255 -10.98 -7.13 -27.76
C ALA A 255 -10.17 -7.28 -29.05
N GLY A 256 -9.43 -6.27 -29.48
CA GLY A 256 -8.55 -6.25 -30.62
C GLY A 256 -7.08 -6.50 -30.31
N ALA A 257 -6.73 -6.65 -29.04
CA ALA A 257 -5.35 -6.88 -28.61
C ALA A 257 -4.79 -8.17 -29.23
N ARG A 258 -3.57 -8.08 -29.73
CA ARG A 258 -2.91 -9.15 -30.50
C ARG A 258 -2.05 -10.06 -29.62
N SER A 259 -1.81 -9.62 -28.37
CA SER A 259 -1.08 -10.36 -27.35
C SER A 259 -1.58 -9.94 -25.96
N ASP A 260 -1.26 -10.74 -24.96
CA ASP A 260 -1.54 -10.47 -23.53
C ASP A 260 -0.83 -9.20 -23.07
N GLU A 261 0.36 -9.00 -23.57
CA GLU A 261 1.18 -7.85 -23.32
C GLU A 261 0.57 -6.55 -23.85
N GLU A 262 0.06 -6.54 -25.11
CA GLU A 262 -0.70 -5.39 -25.61
C GLU A 262 -1.92 -5.10 -24.72
N ALA A 263 -2.63 -6.14 -24.28
CA ALA A 263 -3.76 -5.98 -23.37
C ALA A 263 -3.32 -5.40 -21.99
N ALA A 264 -2.19 -5.88 -21.46
CA ALA A 264 -1.63 -5.39 -20.22
C ALA A 264 -1.22 -3.90 -20.32
N TRP A 265 -0.54 -3.49 -21.40
CA TRP A 265 -0.21 -2.07 -21.64
C TRP A 265 -1.46 -1.21 -21.81
N ILE A 266 -2.51 -1.69 -22.48
CA ILE A 266 -3.80 -0.98 -22.55
C ILE A 266 -4.37 -0.75 -21.14
N MET A 267 -4.38 -1.78 -20.31
CA MET A 267 -4.91 -1.69 -18.94
C MET A 267 -4.05 -0.80 -18.06
N ALA A 268 -2.73 -0.90 -18.17
CA ALA A 268 -1.79 -0.05 -17.43
C ALA A 268 -2.00 1.45 -17.77
N GLY A 269 -2.16 1.78 -19.05
CA GLY A 269 -2.47 3.15 -19.46
C GLY A 269 -3.77 3.70 -18.88
N VAL A 270 -4.80 2.86 -18.75
CA VAL A 270 -6.05 3.26 -18.07
C VAL A 270 -5.83 3.41 -16.56
N ALA A 271 -5.12 2.46 -15.94
CA ALA A 271 -4.81 2.48 -14.50
C ALA A 271 -4.02 3.74 -14.08
N SER A 272 -3.10 4.20 -14.94
CA SER A 272 -2.36 5.45 -14.71
C SER A 272 -3.20 6.73 -14.87
N GLY A 273 -4.48 6.60 -15.23
CA GLY A 273 -5.43 7.71 -15.32
C GLY A 273 -5.50 8.37 -16.70
N LEU A 274 -4.93 7.79 -17.74
CA LEU A 274 -5.06 8.29 -19.11
C LEU A 274 -6.53 8.43 -19.52
N SER A 275 -6.87 9.56 -20.12
CA SER A 275 -8.23 9.87 -20.59
C SER A 275 -8.20 10.82 -21.79
N GLY A 276 -9.35 11.06 -22.39
CA GLY A 276 -9.49 12.03 -23.48
C GLY A 276 -8.64 11.68 -24.70
N THR A 277 -7.99 12.71 -25.25
CA THR A 277 -7.16 12.60 -26.46
C THR A 277 -5.89 11.79 -26.18
N ALA A 278 -5.30 11.93 -24.98
CA ALA A 278 -4.12 11.17 -24.59
C ALA A 278 -4.37 9.65 -24.60
N LEU A 279 -5.48 9.21 -24.03
CA LEU A 279 -5.88 7.81 -24.07
C LEU A 279 -6.09 7.32 -25.49
N ALA A 280 -6.80 8.08 -26.34
CA ALA A 280 -7.02 7.69 -27.73
C ALA A 280 -5.71 7.54 -28.52
N ASN A 281 -4.81 8.52 -28.39
CA ASN A 281 -3.50 8.49 -29.03
C ASN A 281 -2.63 7.33 -28.51
N TYR A 282 -2.69 7.03 -27.21
CA TYR A 282 -1.97 5.94 -26.58
C TYR A 282 -2.44 4.58 -27.14
N LEU A 283 -3.76 4.33 -27.16
CA LEU A 283 -4.35 3.11 -27.70
C LEU A 283 -4.03 2.92 -29.19
N ASP A 284 -4.13 4.00 -29.99
CA ASP A 284 -3.79 3.98 -31.42
C ASP A 284 -2.30 3.64 -31.62
N LYS A 285 -1.41 4.18 -30.80
CA LYS A 285 0.03 3.91 -30.90
C LYS A 285 0.35 2.45 -30.54
N LEU A 286 -0.15 1.93 -29.43
CA LEU A 286 0.04 0.52 -29.05
C LEU A 286 -0.41 -0.43 -30.16
N HIS A 287 -1.57 -0.16 -30.76
CA HIS A 287 -2.10 -0.99 -31.85
C HIS A 287 -1.20 -1.02 -33.10
N THR A 288 -0.35 -0.02 -33.31
CA THR A 288 0.60 0.03 -34.42
C THR A 288 1.95 -0.64 -34.12
N MET A 289 2.26 -0.89 -32.85
CA MET A 289 3.52 -1.49 -32.40
C MET A 289 3.55 -3.00 -32.69
N THR A 290 4.73 -3.52 -32.97
CA THR A 290 4.97 -4.95 -33.05
C THR A 290 5.10 -5.55 -31.65
N PRO A 291 4.95 -6.88 -31.47
CA PRO A 291 5.19 -7.51 -30.18
C PRO A 291 6.57 -7.21 -29.58
N ALA A 292 7.62 -7.14 -30.39
CA ALA A 292 8.97 -6.81 -29.92
C ALA A 292 9.07 -5.34 -29.47
N GLU A 293 8.36 -4.40 -30.11
CA GLU A 293 8.31 -3.02 -29.67
C GLU A 293 7.46 -2.82 -28.42
N LEU A 294 6.50 -3.71 -28.15
CA LEU A 294 5.72 -3.72 -26.89
C LEU A 294 6.58 -4.25 -25.74
N ASP A 295 7.37 -5.31 -25.97
CA ASP A 295 8.34 -5.87 -25.03
C ASP A 295 9.41 -4.83 -24.65
N ASP A 296 9.87 -4.03 -25.63
CA ASP A 296 10.82 -2.94 -25.41
C ASP A 296 10.23 -1.76 -24.56
N LEU A 297 8.92 -1.72 -24.28
CA LEU A 297 8.33 -0.72 -23.38
C LEU A 297 8.63 -0.99 -21.90
N ASP A 298 8.94 -2.23 -21.55
CA ASP A 298 9.44 -2.57 -20.24
C ASP A 298 10.87 -2.01 -20.10
N PRO A 299 11.16 -1.15 -19.11
CA PRO A 299 12.42 -0.44 -19.05
C PRO A 299 13.62 -1.41 -19.02
N PRO A 300 14.54 -1.32 -20.00
CA PRO A 300 15.66 -2.25 -20.06
C PRO A 300 16.65 -2.03 -18.91
N THR A 301 17.14 -3.14 -18.35
CA THR A 301 18.17 -3.18 -17.29
C THR A 301 19.49 -3.74 -17.79
N ASP A 302 19.77 -3.54 -19.07
CA ASP A 302 20.95 -4.05 -19.79
C ASP A 302 22.16 -3.09 -19.79
N GLY A 303 22.03 -1.95 -19.13
CA GLY A 303 23.04 -0.87 -19.08
C GLY A 303 22.74 0.32 -19.99
N SER A 304 21.66 0.28 -20.78
CA SER A 304 21.24 1.38 -21.65
C SER A 304 20.83 2.61 -20.87
N TYR A 305 20.16 2.43 -19.75
CA TYR A 305 19.72 3.50 -18.85
C TYR A 305 20.63 3.63 -17.65
N SER A 306 21.73 4.38 -17.82
CA SER A 306 22.65 4.70 -16.74
C SER A 306 22.65 6.20 -16.44
N GLN A 307 22.96 6.56 -15.20
CA GLN A 307 23.03 7.94 -14.76
C GLN A 307 24.04 8.74 -15.60
N PRO A 308 23.68 9.98 -16.03
CA PRO A 308 24.57 10.78 -16.89
C PRO A 308 25.82 11.32 -16.18
N ASP A 309 25.79 11.46 -14.85
CA ASP A 309 26.92 11.90 -14.04
C ASP A 309 26.89 11.32 -12.61
N GLN A 310 27.88 11.68 -11.77
CA GLN A 310 28.06 11.15 -10.43
C GLN A 310 27.09 11.71 -9.37
N THR A 311 26.25 12.67 -9.72
CA THR A 311 25.31 13.33 -8.78
C THR A 311 23.85 12.95 -9.05
N THR A 312 23.57 12.33 -10.18
CA THR A 312 22.22 12.05 -10.68
C THR A 312 21.68 10.65 -10.35
N CYS A 313 22.32 9.89 -9.43
CA CYS A 313 21.84 8.55 -9.06
C CYS A 313 20.40 8.57 -8.55
N GLY A 314 20.06 9.48 -7.64
CA GLY A 314 18.70 9.59 -7.10
C GLY A 314 17.67 10.02 -8.15
N SER A 315 18.00 10.98 -9.00
CA SER A 315 17.11 11.42 -10.08
C SER A 315 16.95 10.37 -11.17
N SER A 316 18.01 9.62 -11.53
CA SER A 316 17.90 8.49 -12.47
C SER A 316 17.05 7.34 -11.89
N SER A 317 17.16 7.07 -10.60
CA SER A 317 16.26 6.14 -9.92
C SER A 317 14.81 6.59 -9.99
N LEU A 318 14.53 7.88 -9.83
CA LEU A 318 13.18 8.45 -9.96
C LEU A 318 12.66 8.39 -11.40
N VAL A 319 13.50 8.64 -12.41
CA VAL A 319 13.11 8.48 -13.82
C VAL A 319 12.74 7.03 -14.13
N MET A 320 13.55 6.07 -13.67
CA MET A 320 13.26 4.64 -13.81
C MET A 320 11.97 4.27 -13.08
N SER A 321 11.77 4.72 -11.85
CA SER A 321 10.53 4.50 -11.11
C SER A 321 9.32 5.06 -11.84
N ARG A 322 9.43 6.24 -12.45
CA ARG A 322 8.36 6.83 -13.24
C ARG A 322 8.04 6.00 -14.49
N MET A 323 9.04 5.45 -15.17
CA MET A 323 8.80 4.55 -16.32
C MET A 323 8.00 3.31 -15.90
N LEU A 324 8.28 2.75 -14.73
CA LEU A 324 7.56 1.60 -14.19
C LEU A 324 6.12 1.92 -13.75
N ASN A 325 5.82 3.18 -13.41
CA ASN A 325 4.51 3.60 -12.88
C ASN A 325 3.64 4.40 -13.87
N ASP A 326 4.24 4.95 -14.92
CA ASP A 326 3.56 5.78 -15.93
C ASP A 326 3.75 5.20 -17.34
N PRO A 327 2.80 4.39 -17.83
CA PRO A 327 2.89 3.74 -19.14
C PRO A 327 2.98 4.72 -20.32
N ALA A 328 2.41 5.92 -20.20
CA ALA A 328 2.54 6.94 -21.23
C ALA A 328 3.95 7.53 -21.27
N TYR A 329 4.56 7.68 -20.09
CA TYR A 329 5.95 8.12 -19.97
C TYR A 329 6.93 7.04 -20.45
N ALA A 330 6.69 5.76 -20.14
CA ALA A 330 7.45 4.64 -20.69
C ALA A 330 7.39 4.62 -22.21
N LEU A 331 6.19 4.72 -22.79
CA LEU A 331 5.97 4.79 -24.23
C LEU A 331 6.75 5.96 -24.87
N TRP A 332 6.69 7.15 -24.25
CA TRP A 332 7.47 8.30 -24.71
C TRP A 332 8.97 8.05 -24.57
N MET A 333 9.42 7.52 -23.44
CA MET A 333 10.83 7.24 -23.18
C MET A 333 11.42 6.29 -24.25
N GLU A 334 10.71 5.23 -24.59
CA GLU A 334 11.19 4.24 -25.57
C GLU A 334 11.01 4.68 -27.02
N THR A 335 9.86 5.25 -27.37
CA THR A 335 9.54 5.53 -28.78
C THR A 335 9.70 7.02 -29.17
N GLY A 336 9.82 7.91 -28.21
CA GLY A 336 9.71 9.36 -28.38
C GLY A 336 8.28 9.85 -28.60
N TYR A 337 7.29 8.97 -28.76
CA TYR A 337 5.91 9.37 -29.02
C TYR A 337 5.21 9.80 -27.72
N ASP A 338 4.80 11.05 -27.67
CA ASP A 338 4.04 11.60 -26.55
C ASP A 338 2.53 11.51 -26.85
N PRO A 339 1.77 10.70 -26.09
CA PRO A 339 0.33 10.57 -26.29
C PRO A 339 -0.47 11.85 -26.00
N GLU A 340 0.00 12.74 -25.14
CA GLU A 340 -0.69 13.99 -24.82
C GLU A 340 -0.68 14.96 -26.00
N THR A 341 0.46 15.10 -26.65
CA THR A 341 0.63 16.03 -27.77
C THR A 341 0.49 15.38 -29.13
N GLY A 342 0.62 14.05 -29.24
CA GLY A 342 0.67 13.31 -30.49
C GLY A 342 1.97 13.55 -31.29
N LEU A 343 2.98 14.15 -30.66
CA LEU A 343 4.27 14.46 -31.30
C LEU A 343 5.31 13.40 -30.99
N THR A 344 6.35 13.34 -31.82
CA THR A 344 7.48 12.42 -31.61
C THR A 344 8.77 13.21 -31.38
N ASP A 345 9.42 12.94 -30.25
CA ASP A 345 10.74 13.43 -29.91
C ASP A 345 11.81 12.66 -30.71
N PRO A 346 12.68 13.34 -31.45
CA PRO A 346 13.70 12.70 -32.28
C PRO A 346 14.94 12.20 -31.53
N ARG A 347 15.06 12.48 -30.21
CA ARG A 347 16.19 11.98 -29.38
C ARG A 347 16.12 10.45 -29.26
N THR A 348 17.25 9.81 -29.01
CA THR A 348 17.26 8.36 -28.68
C THR A 348 16.73 8.13 -27.25
N PRO A 349 16.28 6.89 -26.91
CA PRO A 349 15.85 6.55 -25.55
C PRO A 349 16.89 6.94 -24.49
N GLU A 350 18.16 6.63 -24.70
CA GLU A 350 19.25 6.94 -23.76
C GLU A 350 19.45 8.45 -23.61
N GLN A 351 19.25 9.22 -24.69
CA GLN A 351 19.33 10.68 -24.64
C GLN A 351 18.16 11.27 -23.84
N ARG A 352 16.94 10.75 -24.04
CA ARG A 352 15.77 11.17 -23.26
C ARG A 352 15.98 10.84 -21.78
N PHE A 353 16.43 9.61 -21.46
CA PHE A 353 16.70 9.21 -20.09
C PHE A 353 17.75 10.09 -19.40
N ALA A 354 18.85 10.39 -20.10
CA ALA A 354 19.90 11.26 -19.57
C ALA A 354 19.41 12.70 -19.33
N ASP A 355 18.69 13.29 -20.29
CA ASP A 355 18.13 14.64 -20.16
C ASP A 355 17.08 14.70 -19.04
N GLU A 356 16.15 13.71 -18.97
CA GLU A 356 15.15 13.63 -17.89
C GLU A 356 15.80 13.44 -16.51
N SER A 357 16.89 12.67 -16.42
CA SER A 357 17.64 12.51 -15.17
C SER A 357 18.26 13.82 -14.71
N LEU A 358 18.74 14.66 -15.62
CA LEU A 358 19.26 15.99 -15.30
C LEU A 358 18.13 16.95 -14.90
N ASP A 359 17.03 16.99 -15.64
CA ASP A 359 15.86 17.82 -15.34
C ASP A 359 15.22 17.42 -13.99
N MET A 360 15.15 16.12 -13.69
CA MET A 360 14.70 15.58 -12.41
C MET A 360 15.65 16.00 -11.27
N HIS A 361 16.96 16.00 -11.53
CA HIS A 361 17.97 16.45 -10.57
C HIS A 361 17.80 17.94 -10.24
N GLU A 362 17.59 18.80 -11.24
CA GLU A 362 17.33 20.22 -11.03
C GLU A 362 16.04 20.43 -10.22
N ARG A 363 14.96 19.71 -10.54
CA ARG A 363 13.68 19.81 -9.84
C ARG A 363 13.77 19.38 -8.37
N THR A 364 14.37 18.23 -8.09
CA THR A 364 14.51 17.71 -6.72
C THR A 364 15.49 18.50 -5.85
N ASN A 365 16.32 19.36 -6.43
CA ASN A 365 17.22 20.26 -5.73
C ASN A 365 16.75 21.72 -5.71
N SER A 366 15.56 22.01 -6.26
CA SER A 366 14.99 23.35 -6.26
C SER A 366 14.42 23.75 -4.88
N VAL A 367 13.99 25.01 -4.73
CA VAL A 367 13.37 25.51 -3.48
C VAL A 367 11.89 25.13 -3.35
N THR A 368 11.29 24.61 -4.42
CA THR A 368 9.92 24.09 -4.43
C THR A 368 9.91 22.73 -5.09
N ASP A 369 9.07 21.84 -4.56
CA ASP A 369 8.78 20.55 -5.20
C ASP A 369 7.85 20.70 -6.42
N ARG A 370 7.42 19.56 -6.97
CA ARG A 370 6.55 19.50 -8.15
C ARG A 370 5.19 20.16 -7.92
N ASP A 371 4.65 20.08 -6.71
CA ASP A 371 3.33 20.61 -6.32
C ASP A 371 3.40 22.08 -5.89
N GLY A 372 4.63 22.66 -5.83
CA GLY A 372 4.89 24.05 -5.47
C GLY A 372 5.07 24.27 -3.98
N ASP A 373 5.14 23.21 -3.18
CA ASP A 373 5.44 23.28 -1.76
C ASP A 373 6.93 23.54 -1.52
N LEU A 374 7.24 24.25 -0.42
CA LEU A 374 8.62 24.60 -0.10
C LEU A 374 9.41 23.37 0.33
N GLN A 375 10.47 23.08 -0.41
CA GLN A 375 11.48 22.10 0.00
C GLN A 375 12.80 22.76 0.38
N PHE A 376 13.58 22.07 1.21
CA PHE A 376 14.86 22.60 1.62
C PHE A 376 15.86 22.50 0.47
N PRO A 377 16.44 23.62 -0.01
CA PRO A 377 17.38 23.59 -1.12
C PRO A 377 18.63 22.78 -0.72
N TRP A 378 19.00 21.84 -1.59
CA TRP A 378 20.12 20.95 -1.39
C TRP A 378 21.22 21.25 -2.42
N PRO A 379 22.51 21.21 -2.06
CA PRO A 379 23.57 21.43 -3.05
C PRO A 379 23.57 20.31 -4.10
N GLU A 380 23.45 20.66 -5.37
CA GLU A 380 23.47 19.70 -6.50
C GLU A 380 24.63 18.70 -6.42
N ALA A 381 25.82 19.16 -5.99
CA ALA A 381 27.00 18.30 -5.81
C ALA A 381 26.85 17.22 -4.72
N ALA A 382 25.80 17.28 -3.91
CA ALA A 382 25.51 16.29 -2.87
C ALA A 382 24.45 15.26 -3.28
N GLY A 383 24.04 15.26 -4.55
CA GLY A 383 23.01 14.39 -5.10
C GLY A 383 21.58 14.80 -4.69
N THR A 384 20.65 13.88 -4.72
CA THR A 384 19.24 14.11 -4.39
C THR A 384 18.96 13.77 -2.93
N GLN A 385 18.32 14.65 -2.19
CA GLN A 385 17.98 14.44 -0.79
C GLN A 385 16.79 13.50 -0.64
N PRO A 386 16.71 12.65 0.43
CA PRO A 386 15.64 11.66 0.61
C PRO A 386 14.23 12.27 0.65
N TRP A 387 14.08 13.44 1.27
CA TRP A 387 12.76 14.10 1.37
C TRP A 387 12.25 14.62 0.03
N ALA A 388 13.15 15.08 -0.87
CA ALA A 388 12.75 15.46 -2.22
C ALA A 388 12.39 14.24 -3.07
N VAL A 389 13.04 13.08 -2.84
CA VAL A 389 12.66 11.81 -3.47
C VAL A 389 11.26 11.40 -3.01
N ALA A 390 10.98 11.46 -1.70
CA ALA A 390 9.64 11.15 -1.18
C ALA A 390 8.57 12.10 -1.72
N ALA A 391 8.84 13.40 -1.79
CA ALA A 391 7.92 14.39 -2.36
C ALA A 391 7.65 14.12 -3.86
N GLU A 392 8.69 13.86 -4.67
CA GLU A 392 8.53 13.57 -6.10
C GLU A 392 7.76 12.24 -6.33
N MET A 393 7.94 11.24 -5.46
CA MET A 393 7.18 9.99 -5.55
C MET A 393 5.72 10.14 -5.12
N SER A 394 5.42 11.05 -4.19
CA SER A 394 4.06 11.32 -3.70
C SER A 394 3.25 12.23 -4.61
N SER A 395 3.92 13.01 -5.47
CA SER A 395 3.28 14.04 -6.30
C SER A 395 2.43 13.45 -7.43
N ASP A 396 1.33 14.12 -7.77
CA ASP A 396 0.51 13.77 -8.93
C ASP A 396 1.33 13.80 -10.24
N GLY A 397 1.36 12.70 -10.98
CA GLY A 397 2.20 12.51 -12.17
C GLY A 397 3.70 12.51 -11.86
N GLY A 398 4.07 12.25 -10.61
CA GLY A 398 5.45 12.06 -10.14
C GLY A 398 6.01 10.69 -10.49
N SER A 399 6.96 10.22 -9.68
CA SER A 399 7.70 8.98 -9.96
C SER A 399 7.16 7.75 -9.23
N GLY A 400 6.27 7.91 -8.25
CA GLY A 400 5.67 6.80 -7.52
C GLY A 400 4.35 6.31 -8.13
N VAL A 401 3.73 5.35 -7.47
CA VAL A 401 2.40 4.86 -7.84
C VAL A 401 1.37 5.98 -7.66
N PRO A 402 0.52 6.24 -8.65
CA PRO A 402 -0.45 7.34 -8.58
C PRO A 402 -1.37 7.24 -7.34
N GLY A 403 -1.43 8.33 -6.58
CA GLY A 403 -2.29 8.44 -5.39
C GLY A 403 -1.71 7.80 -4.12
N GLN A 404 -0.46 7.35 -4.14
CA GLN A 404 0.26 6.81 -2.98
C GLN A 404 1.21 7.86 -2.41
N ASP A 405 1.13 8.08 -1.10
CA ASP A 405 2.11 8.90 -0.37
C ASP A 405 3.33 8.06 -0.01
N TYR A 406 4.51 8.70 0.00
CA TYR A 406 5.79 8.08 0.35
C TYR A 406 6.48 8.84 1.46
N GLU A 407 7.15 8.11 2.35
CA GLU A 407 7.90 8.67 3.46
C GLU A 407 9.33 8.15 3.54
N VAL A 408 10.18 8.90 4.24
CA VAL A 408 11.58 8.54 4.44
C VAL A 408 11.73 7.73 5.72
N GLN A 409 12.15 6.48 5.59
CA GLN A 409 12.53 5.61 6.69
C GLN A 409 14.05 5.62 6.91
N ILE A 410 14.50 5.89 8.12
CA ILE A 410 15.93 5.76 8.49
C ILE A 410 16.23 4.31 8.80
N VAL A 411 17.27 3.76 8.16
CA VAL A 411 17.69 2.36 8.38
C VAL A 411 18.76 2.31 9.46
N SER A 412 18.42 1.82 10.65
CA SER A 412 19.41 1.59 11.71
C SER A 412 19.93 0.15 11.68
N ALA A 413 21.11 -0.07 12.22
CA ALA A 413 21.72 -1.41 12.26
C ALA A 413 20.87 -2.45 13.03
N SER A 414 20.02 -2.00 13.98
CA SER A 414 19.11 -2.88 14.73
C SER A 414 17.84 -3.23 13.96
N ASP A 415 17.45 -2.42 12.97
CA ASP A 415 16.14 -2.50 12.32
C ASP A 415 16.26 -2.96 10.86
N ARG A 416 17.46 -3.32 10.39
CA ARG A 416 17.70 -3.72 8.99
C ARG A 416 16.80 -4.86 8.52
N ALA A 417 16.60 -5.87 9.38
CA ALA A 417 15.77 -7.01 9.02
C ALA A 417 14.28 -6.60 8.85
N ASP A 418 13.77 -5.77 9.76
CA ASP A 418 12.40 -5.27 9.69
C ASP A 418 12.23 -4.31 8.50
N THR A 419 13.27 -3.48 8.21
CA THR A 419 13.28 -2.62 7.02
C THR A 419 13.30 -3.43 5.74
N TYR A 420 14.10 -4.52 5.68
CA TYR A 420 14.08 -5.43 4.53
C TYR A 420 12.67 -5.97 4.28
N ASP A 421 12.01 -6.49 5.33
CA ASP A 421 10.67 -7.07 5.22
C ASP A 421 9.64 -6.02 4.76
N HIS A 422 9.78 -4.77 5.21
CA HIS A 422 8.93 -3.67 4.75
C HIS A 422 9.18 -3.33 3.27
N ILE A 423 10.45 -3.24 2.84
CA ILE A 423 10.81 -3.01 1.44
C ILE A 423 10.29 -4.16 0.55
N ALA A 424 10.52 -5.41 0.96
CA ALA A 424 10.06 -6.58 0.22
C ALA A 424 8.54 -6.57 0.05
N SER A 425 7.78 -6.32 1.12
CA SER A 425 6.32 -6.18 1.04
C SER A 425 5.89 -5.02 0.13
N SER A 426 6.59 -3.87 0.18
CA SER A 426 6.26 -2.73 -0.67
C SER A 426 6.42 -3.05 -2.16
N VAL A 427 7.50 -3.72 -2.55
CA VAL A 427 7.72 -4.07 -3.95
C VAL A 427 6.85 -5.23 -4.42
N GLU A 428 6.46 -6.17 -3.55
CA GLU A 428 5.45 -7.20 -3.82
C GLU A 428 4.07 -6.59 -4.08
N ASP A 429 3.76 -5.45 -3.42
CA ASP A 429 2.55 -4.67 -3.65
C ASP A 429 2.66 -3.73 -4.89
N GLY A 430 3.77 -3.78 -5.63
CA GLY A 430 3.99 -3.03 -6.86
C GLY A 430 4.58 -1.64 -6.68
N HIS A 431 5.11 -1.30 -5.49
CA HIS A 431 5.73 -0.01 -5.21
C HIS A 431 7.25 -0.10 -5.29
N GLN A 432 7.88 0.69 -6.15
CA GLN A 432 9.33 0.80 -6.18
C GLN A 432 9.84 1.59 -4.97
N VAL A 433 11.00 1.19 -4.44
CA VAL A 433 11.58 1.78 -3.23
C VAL A 433 12.98 2.32 -3.51
N PRO A 434 13.16 3.64 -3.58
CA PRO A 434 14.49 4.25 -3.59
C PRO A 434 15.23 3.95 -2.29
N LEU A 435 16.41 3.34 -2.41
CA LEU A 435 17.27 2.94 -1.31
C LEU A 435 18.59 3.72 -1.35
N TYR A 436 18.88 4.46 -0.30
CA TYR A 436 20.15 5.14 -0.10
C TYR A 436 21.17 4.20 0.50
N VAL A 437 22.27 4.01 -0.18
CA VAL A 437 23.37 3.13 0.25
C VAL A 437 24.65 3.95 0.43
N GLY A 438 25.56 3.46 1.29
CA GLY A 438 26.78 4.17 1.58
C GLY A 438 27.83 3.35 2.31
N ASP A 439 28.77 4.03 2.94
CA ASP A 439 29.71 3.42 3.89
C ASP A 439 29.23 3.64 5.34
N SER A 440 30.02 3.18 6.32
CA SER A 440 29.69 3.34 7.75
C SER A 440 29.66 4.81 8.25
N THR A 441 29.98 5.78 7.39
CA THR A 441 30.11 7.20 7.77
C THR A 441 29.14 8.13 7.06
N ARG A 442 28.68 7.77 5.85
CA ARG A 442 27.80 8.59 5.03
C ARG A 442 27.09 7.79 3.95
N PRO A 443 25.88 8.23 3.51
CA PRO A 443 25.30 7.78 2.26
C PRO A 443 26.14 8.30 1.08
N GLY A 444 26.22 7.52 0.01
CA GLY A 444 27.06 7.83 -1.14
C GLY A 444 26.42 7.52 -2.49
N HIS A 445 25.29 6.78 -2.51
CA HIS A 445 24.61 6.37 -3.72
C HIS A 445 23.11 6.15 -3.47
N VAL A 446 22.32 6.22 -4.52
CA VAL A 446 20.89 5.89 -4.48
C VAL A 446 20.61 4.87 -5.57
N VAL A 447 19.91 3.82 -5.20
CA VAL A 447 19.47 2.74 -6.10
C VAL A 447 17.96 2.56 -5.98
N LEU A 448 17.35 1.84 -6.92
CA LEU A 448 15.91 1.58 -6.90
C LEU A 448 15.65 0.09 -6.69
N VAL A 449 14.94 -0.26 -5.62
CA VAL A 449 14.43 -1.62 -5.45
C VAL A 449 13.19 -1.76 -6.32
N THR A 450 13.22 -2.73 -7.24
CA THR A 450 12.19 -2.95 -8.26
C THR A 450 11.39 -4.22 -8.03
N GLY A 451 11.91 -5.17 -7.24
CA GLY A 451 11.25 -6.43 -6.96
C GLY A 451 11.79 -7.19 -5.76
N SER A 452 11.11 -8.26 -5.38
CA SER A 452 11.51 -9.21 -4.34
C SER A 452 11.04 -10.63 -4.71
N ASP A 453 11.83 -11.64 -4.35
CA ASP A 453 11.42 -13.05 -4.33
C ASP A 453 11.22 -13.59 -2.91
N GLY A 454 11.16 -12.69 -1.91
CA GLY A 454 11.08 -12.98 -0.48
C GLY A 454 12.44 -13.18 0.18
N ASP A 455 13.38 -13.83 -0.47
CA ASP A 455 14.75 -14.09 0.04
C ASP A 455 15.78 -13.06 -0.45
N SER A 456 15.48 -12.37 -1.55
CA SER A 456 16.34 -11.36 -2.18
C SER A 456 15.53 -10.18 -2.71
N LEU A 457 16.14 -8.99 -2.69
CA LEU A 457 15.63 -7.80 -3.39
C LEU A 457 16.29 -7.70 -4.75
N THR A 458 15.50 -7.38 -5.78
CA THR A 458 15.98 -6.97 -7.09
C THR A 458 16.22 -5.48 -7.08
N ILE A 459 17.39 -5.03 -7.47
CA ILE A 459 17.81 -3.63 -7.37
C ILE A 459 18.36 -3.17 -8.72
N TYR A 460 17.72 -2.14 -9.28
CA TYR A 460 18.28 -1.37 -10.37
C TYR A 460 19.34 -0.39 -9.84
N ASP A 461 20.56 -0.48 -10.37
CA ASP A 461 21.67 0.39 -10.03
C ASP A 461 21.91 1.41 -11.15
N PRO A 462 21.58 2.71 -10.97
CA PRO A 462 21.75 3.71 -11.99
C PRO A 462 23.20 3.99 -12.39
N ALA A 463 24.17 3.61 -11.55
CA ALA A 463 25.59 3.75 -11.91
C ALA A 463 26.00 2.82 -13.07
N SER A 464 25.38 1.65 -13.15
CA SER A 464 25.62 0.66 -14.21
C SER A 464 24.50 0.55 -15.22
N GLY A 465 23.30 1.02 -14.88
CA GLY A 465 22.06 0.79 -15.64
C GLY A 465 21.63 -0.68 -15.62
N GLN A 466 22.09 -1.46 -14.66
CA GLN A 466 21.84 -2.91 -14.58
C GLN A 466 21.12 -3.27 -13.28
N GLU A 467 20.44 -4.40 -13.30
CA GLU A 467 19.91 -5.02 -12.10
C GLU A 467 20.90 -5.94 -11.43
N GLN A 468 20.77 -6.03 -10.10
CA GLN A 468 21.46 -7.00 -9.27
C GLN A 468 20.57 -7.40 -8.09
N THR A 469 20.89 -8.53 -7.47
CA THR A 469 20.14 -9.03 -6.32
C THR A 469 20.93 -8.86 -5.02
N VAL A 470 20.22 -8.50 -3.94
CA VAL A 470 20.77 -8.43 -2.59
C VAL A 470 19.99 -9.36 -1.69
N SER A 471 20.65 -10.34 -1.08
CA SER A 471 19.98 -11.28 -0.19
C SER A 471 19.55 -10.60 1.13
N ARG A 472 18.49 -11.14 1.76
CA ARG A 472 18.04 -10.71 3.08
C ARG A 472 19.17 -10.74 4.12
N ASP A 473 20.01 -11.77 4.06
CA ASP A 473 21.14 -11.96 4.97
C ASP A 473 22.19 -10.86 4.80
N ASP A 474 22.52 -10.47 3.57
CA ASP A 474 23.52 -9.43 3.28
C ASP A 474 22.97 -8.05 3.64
N PHE A 475 21.68 -7.79 3.37
CA PHE A 475 21.01 -6.57 3.81
C PHE A 475 21.03 -6.42 5.34
N ALA A 476 20.67 -7.47 6.07
CA ALA A 476 20.66 -7.47 7.53
C ALA A 476 22.07 -7.26 8.14
N LYS A 477 23.12 -7.72 7.47
CA LYS A 477 24.50 -7.52 7.91
C LYS A 477 25.06 -6.15 7.53
N GLY A 478 24.49 -5.45 6.55
CA GLY A 478 25.07 -4.26 5.94
C GLY A 478 26.26 -4.63 5.05
N GLU A 479 26.07 -5.63 4.21
CA GLU A 479 27.02 -6.16 3.25
C GLU A 479 26.39 -6.18 1.84
N LEU A 480 25.76 -5.05 1.43
CA LEU A 480 24.95 -4.97 0.21
C LEU A 480 25.76 -5.22 -1.07
N GLY A 481 27.01 -4.74 -1.13
CA GLY A 481 27.89 -4.88 -2.30
C GLY A 481 27.41 -4.12 -3.54
N VAL A 482 26.54 -3.13 -3.41
CA VAL A 482 25.92 -2.41 -4.53
C VAL A 482 26.79 -1.23 -4.91
N SER A 483 27.35 -1.22 -6.12
CA SER A 483 28.32 -0.21 -6.59
C SER A 483 29.47 0.07 -5.61
N GLY A 484 29.85 -0.93 -4.81
CA GLY A 484 30.92 -0.81 -3.79
C GLY A 484 30.46 -0.18 -2.48
N TRP A 485 29.15 -0.05 -2.28
CA TRP A 485 28.54 0.40 -1.03
C TRP A 485 27.86 -0.75 -0.31
N ASP A 486 28.02 -0.80 1.02
CA ASP A 486 27.59 -1.92 1.84
C ASP A 486 26.43 -1.58 2.80
N GLU A 487 26.34 -0.31 3.25
CA GLU A 487 25.42 0.09 4.31
C GLU A 487 24.13 0.72 3.76
N PRO A 488 22.92 0.19 4.10
CA PRO A 488 21.66 0.88 3.84
C PRO A 488 21.46 2.03 4.84
N TRP A 489 21.07 3.21 4.37
CA TRP A 489 20.92 4.43 5.17
C TRP A 489 19.48 4.93 5.28
N PHE A 490 18.80 5.03 4.14
CA PHE A 490 17.41 5.47 4.07
C PHE A 490 16.68 4.65 3.02
N ALA A 491 15.42 4.33 3.29
CA ALA A 491 14.49 3.82 2.29
C ALA A 491 13.35 4.84 2.12
N VAL A 492 12.86 5.01 0.91
CA VAL A 492 11.67 5.81 0.63
C VAL A 492 10.53 4.86 0.30
N THR A 493 9.65 4.63 1.27
CA THR A 493 8.60 3.60 1.23
C THR A 493 7.21 4.21 1.18
N PRO A 494 6.21 3.50 0.63
CA PRO A 494 4.81 3.91 0.75
C PRO A 494 4.41 4.01 2.24
N SER A 495 3.61 5.04 2.58
CA SER A 495 3.16 5.35 3.94
C SER A 495 1.81 4.71 4.29
#